data_037eb643f19dc312c050ca62d740b6cc
#
_entry.id   037eb643f19dc312c050ca62d740b6cc
#
_cell.length_a   1.000
_cell.length_b   1.000
_cell.length_c   1.000
_cell.angle_alpha   90.00
_cell.angle_beta   90.00
_cell.angle_gamma   90.00
#
_symmetry.space_group_name_H-M   'P 1'
#
loop_
_entity.id
_entity.type
_entity.pdbx_description
1 polymer ?
#
loop_
_entity_poly.entity_id
_entity_poly.type
_entity_poly.pdbx_seq_one_letter_code
_entity_poly.pdbx_strand_id
1 'polypeptide(L)'
;MTGIFRFISALAFLMISFSVSAQFRDGAVYDDLYDGETVAALKAHVRELSASHLEGRKAGSEGEKAAAEYVTEVLKSYGVDVISPADGDVFGLKTESGDTLTSRNVTAFVQGYDKNLRDRYIVVGARHDNLVSMTMTIDGRPVEKILAGANGNASGLALMLELAR
;
A
#
# COMPACT_ATOMS: atom_id res chain seq x y z
N MET A 1 20.40 -53.57 -31.95
CA MET A 1 19.65 -53.19 -30.71
C MET A 1 19.85 -51.75 -30.23
N THR A 2 20.72 -50.95 -30.83
CA THR A 2 21.04 -49.57 -30.39
C THR A 2 20.10 -48.49 -30.92
N GLY A 3 19.31 -48.75 -31.98
CA GLY A 3 18.40 -47.75 -32.58
C GLY A 3 17.10 -47.55 -31.80
N ILE A 4 16.53 -48.62 -31.24
CA ILE A 4 15.25 -48.59 -30.53
C ILE A 4 15.35 -47.81 -29.20
N PHE A 5 16.46 -47.95 -28.48
CA PHE A 5 16.71 -47.23 -27.24
C PHE A 5 16.84 -45.70 -27.43
N ARG A 6 17.38 -45.24 -28.55
CA ARG A 6 17.49 -43.81 -28.88
C ARG A 6 16.12 -43.19 -29.21
N PHE A 7 15.22 -43.94 -29.84
CA PHE A 7 13.87 -43.48 -30.13
C PHE A 7 13.00 -43.40 -28.88
N ILE A 8 13.13 -44.36 -27.96
CA ILE A 8 12.39 -44.34 -26.67
C ILE A 8 12.84 -43.18 -25.80
N SER A 9 14.15 -42.88 -25.75
CA SER A 9 14.67 -41.73 -24.99
C SER A 9 14.19 -40.39 -25.57
N ALA A 10 14.14 -40.23 -26.88
CA ALA A 10 13.66 -39.03 -27.54
C ALA A 10 12.15 -38.82 -27.33
N LEU A 11 11.36 -39.91 -27.35
CA LEU A 11 9.93 -39.85 -27.10
C LEU A 11 9.61 -39.51 -25.63
N ALA A 12 10.39 -40.07 -24.69
CA ALA A 12 10.26 -39.73 -23.25
C ALA A 12 10.62 -38.29 -22.97
N PHE A 13 11.64 -37.75 -23.63
CA PHE A 13 12.00 -36.32 -23.48
C PHE A 13 10.94 -35.38 -24.08
N LEU A 14 10.28 -35.76 -25.17
CA LEU A 14 9.19 -35.03 -25.81
C LEU A 14 7.94 -34.98 -24.90
N MET A 15 7.64 -36.09 -24.21
CA MET A 15 6.51 -36.18 -23.28
C MET A 15 6.72 -35.36 -22.02
N ILE A 16 7.96 -35.25 -21.51
CA ILE A 16 8.29 -34.42 -20.36
C ILE A 16 8.18 -32.92 -20.70
N SER A 17 8.54 -32.54 -21.92
CA SER A 17 8.42 -31.14 -22.38
C SER A 17 6.96 -30.69 -22.51
N PHE A 18 6.03 -31.58 -22.78
CA PHE A 18 4.59 -31.26 -22.88
C PHE A 18 3.93 -31.12 -21.49
N SER A 19 4.46 -31.79 -20.46
CA SER A 19 3.88 -31.74 -19.11
C SER A 19 4.23 -30.44 -18.38
N VAL A 20 5.33 -29.77 -18.72
CA VAL A 20 5.75 -28.50 -18.09
C VAL A 20 4.95 -27.30 -18.59
N SER A 21 4.42 -27.36 -19.80
CA SER A 21 3.62 -26.27 -20.38
C SER A 21 2.17 -26.21 -19.88
N ALA A 22 1.69 -27.23 -19.17
CA ALA A 22 0.31 -27.30 -18.69
C ALA A 22 0.09 -26.71 -17.31
N GLN A 23 1.16 -26.38 -16.58
CA GLN A 23 1.05 -25.86 -15.19
C GLN A 23 1.01 -24.33 -15.07
N PHE A 24 1.08 -23.58 -16.15
CA PHE A 24 0.97 -22.11 -16.13
C PHE A 24 -0.37 -21.59 -16.68
N ARG A 25 -1.44 -22.35 -16.51
CA ARG A 25 -2.76 -21.95 -17.01
C ARG A 25 -3.83 -22.08 -15.93
N ASP A 26 -3.66 -21.35 -14.84
CA ASP A 26 -4.76 -21.08 -13.93
C ASP A 26 -5.10 -19.60 -13.93
N GLY A 27 -5.86 -19.19 -14.95
CA GLY A 27 -6.58 -17.90 -14.90
C GLY A 27 -7.65 -17.87 -13.81
N ALA A 28 -8.03 -19.02 -13.25
CA ALA A 28 -8.99 -19.14 -12.16
C ALA A 28 -8.46 -18.57 -10.82
N VAL A 29 -7.15 -18.64 -10.59
CA VAL A 29 -6.55 -18.14 -9.32
C VAL A 29 -6.62 -16.61 -9.21
N TYR A 30 -6.69 -15.90 -10.33
CA TYR A 30 -6.76 -14.44 -10.31
C TYR A 30 -8.18 -13.91 -10.09
N ASP A 31 -9.20 -14.60 -10.53
CA ASP A 31 -10.59 -14.18 -10.35
C ASP A 31 -11.01 -14.27 -8.87
N ASP A 32 -10.59 -15.33 -8.16
CA ASP A 32 -10.82 -15.47 -6.72
C ASP A 32 -10.08 -14.40 -5.88
N LEU A 33 -8.95 -13.87 -6.37
CA LEU A 33 -8.21 -12.79 -5.71
C LEU A 33 -8.94 -11.46 -5.81
N TYR A 34 -9.73 -11.20 -6.85
CA TYR A 34 -10.44 -9.93 -7.04
C TYR A 34 -11.58 -9.72 -6.04
N ASP A 35 -12.14 -10.78 -5.49
CA ASP A 35 -13.26 -10.74 -4.54
C ASP A 35 -12.86 -11.16 -3.12
N GLY A 36 -11.55 -11.36 -2.88
CA GLY A 36 -11.03 -11.73 -1.57
C GLY A 36 -11.20 -10.60 -0.53
N GLU A 37 -11.30 -11.00 0.75
CA GLU A 37 -11.44 -10.08 1.88
C GLU A 37 -10.34 -9.01 1.91
N THR A 38 -9.08 -9.40 1.64
CA THR A 38 -7.94 -8.47 1.57
C THR A 38 -8.13 -7.43 0.48
N VAL A 39 -8.62 -7.81 -0.70
CA VAL A 39 -8.87 -6.86 -1.78
C VAL A 39 -10.01 -5.91 -1.43
N ALA A 40 -11.05 -6.40 -0.78
CA ALA A 40 -12.14 -5.56 -0.28
C ALA A 40 -11.64 -4.54 0.75
N ALA A 41 -10.78 -4.96 1.69
CA ALA A 41 -10.16 -4.09 2.68
C ALA A 41 -9.25 -3.04 2.02
N LEU A 42 -8.37 -3.44 1.10
CA LEU A 42 -7.53 -2.51 0.33
C LEU A 42 -8.37 -1.46 -0.40
N LYS A 43 -9.45 -1.87 -1.07
CA LYS A 43 -10.39 -0.95 -1.74
C LYS A 43 -11.05 0.01 -0.76
N ALA A 44 -11.42 -0.47 0.44
CA ALA A 44 -12.02 0.36 1.48
C ALA A 44 -11.03 1.41 2.00
N HIS A 45 -9.80 1.02 2.31
CA HIS A 45 -8.74 1.95 2.75
C HIS A 45 -8.43 2.99 1.68
N VAL A 46 -8.27 2.60 0.41
CA VAL A 46 -8.01 3.56 -0.67
C VAL A 46 -9.19 4.52 -0.83
N ARG A 47 -10.43 4.04 -0.73
CA ARG A 47 -11.63 4.89 -0.82
C ARG A 47 -11.66 5.91 0.30
N GLU A 48 -11.42 5.48 1.54
CA GLU A 48 -11.40 6.38 2.69
C GLU A 48 -10.28 7.41 2.56
N LEU A 49 -9.05 6.96 2.32
CA LEU A 49 -7.89 7.83 2.19
C LEU A 49 -7.94 8.78 0.99
N SER A 50 -8.80 8.53 0.00
CA SER A 50 -9.02 9.43 -1.13
C SER A 50 -10.37 10.18 -1.07
N ALA A 51 -11.06 10.09 0.07
CA ALA A 51 -12.34 10.77 0.26
C ALA A 51 -12.18 12.30 0.30
N SER A 52 -13.22 13.00 -0.13
CA SER A 52 -13.21 14.47 -0.26
C SER A 52 -13.02 15.21 1.06
N HIS A 53 -13.48 14.62 2.18
CA HIS A 53 -13.35 15.24 3.51
C HIS A 53 -11.90 15.28 4.01
N LEU A 54 -11.00 14.47 3.43
CA LEU A 54 -9.56 14.54 3.71
C LEU A 54 -8.84 15.60 2.87
N GLU A 55 -9.55 16.34 2.02
CA GLU A 55 -9.03 17.50 1.27
C GLU A 55 -7.71 17.23 0.54
N GLY A 56 -7.48 15.98 0.08
CA GLY A 56 -6.26 15.55 -0.58
C GLY A 56 -5.06 15.34 0.37
N ARG A 57 -5.20 15.43 1.66
CA ARG A 57 -4.18 15.13 2.69
C ARG A 57 -2.90 15.97 2.57
N LYS A 58 -3.05 17.27 2.35
CA LYS A 58 -1.90 18.18 2.29
C LYS A 58 -1.13 18.18 3.61
N ALA A 59 0.18 18.04 3.55
CA ALA A 59 1.04 18.16 4.71
C ALA A 59 0.73 19.44 5.52
N GLY A 60 0.46 19.28 6.80
CA GLY A 60 0.08 20.36 7.71
C GLY A 60 -1.37 20.81 7.65
N SER A 61 -2.24 20.12 6.89
CA SER A 61 -3.69 20.41 6.86
C SER A 61 -4.48 19.55 7.83
N GLU A 62 -5.74 19.94 8.09
CA GLU A 62 -6.67 19.11 8.85
C GLU A 62 -6.94 17.76 8.16
N GLY A 63 -6.92 17.73 6.82
CA GLY A 63 -7.06 16.48 6.05
C GLY A 63 -5.91 15.51 6.26
N GLU A 64 -4.66 15.99 6.40
CA GLU A 64 -3.53 15.14 6.79
C GLU A 64 -3.69 14.60 8.20
N LYS A 65 -4.11 15.46 9.14
CA LYS A 65 -4.36 15.07 10.53
C LYS A 65 -5.43 13.99 10.62
N ALA A 66 -6.55 14.18 9.94
CA ALA A 66 -7.63 13.19 9.89
C ALA A 66 -7.18 11.86 9.26
N ALA A 67 -6.31 11.90 8.24
CA ALA A 67 -5.72 10.70 7.67
C ALA A 67 -4.80 9.98 8.67
N ALA A 68 -4.00 10.70 9.46
CA ALA A 68 -3.17 10.11 10.50
C ALA A 68 -4.00 9.50 11.63
N GLU A 69 -5.11 10.13 12.01
CA GLU A 69 -6.08 9.59 12.97
C GLU A 69 -6.70 8.30 12.45
N TYR A 70 -7.16 8.28 11.20
CA TYR A 70 -7.68 7.07 10.55
C TYR A 70 -6.68 5.92 10.57
N VAL A 71 -5.42 6.16 10.17
CA VAL A 71 -4.35 5.16 10.21
C VAL A 71 -4.15 4.62 11.63
N THR A 72 -4.14 5.51 12.62
CA THR A 72 -3.99 5.14 14.03
C THR A 72 -5.12 4.25 14.51
N GLU A 73 -6.36 4.57 14.17
CA GLU A 73 -7.55 3.80 14.55
C GLU A 73 -7.56 2.42 13.89
N VAL A 74 -7.21 2.34 12.61
CA VAL A 74 -7.12 1.07 11.88
C VAL A 74 -6.05 0.18 12.51
N LEU A 75 -4.84 0.68 12.75
CA LEU A 75 -3.77 -0.09 13.40
C LEU A 75 -4.20 -0.61 14.77
N LYS A 76 -4.84 0.22 15.60
CA LYS A 76 -5.39 -0.19 16.89
C LYS A 76 -6.47 -1.26 16.76
N SER A 77 -7.33 -1.16 15.74
CA SER A 77 -8.39 -2.15 15.48
C SER A 77 -7.83 -3.53 15.12
N TYR A 78 -6.63 -3.57 14.53
CA TYR A 78 -5.89 -4.81 14.24
C TYR A 78 -5.08 -5.33 15.44
N GLY A 79 -5.13 -4.63 16.57
CA GLY A 79 -4.38 -4.98 17.76
C GLY A 79 -2.87 -4.64 17.67
N VAL A 80 -2.52 -3.78 16.74
CA VAL A 80 -1.14 -3.31 16.56
C VAL A 80 -0.82 -2.25 17.62
N ASP A 81 0.35 -2.33 18.21
CA ASP A 81 0.80 -1.39 19.23
C ASP A 81 1.28 -0.08 18.59
N VAL A 82 0.47 0.97 18.70
CA VAL A 82 0.82 2.31 18.21
C VAL A 82 1.67 3.00 19.25
N ILE A 83 2.94 3.19 18.95
CA ILE A 83 3.96 3.71 19.88
C ILE A 83 4.18 5.22 19.75
N SER A 84 3.71 5.86 18.68
CA SER A 84 3.71 7.32 18.58
C SER A 84 2.72 7.93 19.58
N PRO A 85 2.92 9.20 20.01
CA PRO A 85 1.93 9.96 20.80
C PRO A 85 0.55 9.98 20.12
N ALA A 86 -0.51 10.31 20.87
CA ALA A 86 -1.88 10.33 20.35
C ALA A 86 -2.04 11.24 19.11
N ASP A 87 -1.30 12.34 19.07
CA ASP A 87 -1.28 13.28 17.93
C ASP A 87 -0.24 12.93 16.86
N GLY A 88 0.41 11.77 16.94
CA GLY A 88 1.55 11.36 16.11
C GLY A 88 2.86 11.98 16.57
N ASP A 89 3.96 11.61 15.91
CA ASP A 89 5.26 12.26 16.09
C ASP A 89 5.29 13.53 15.27
N VAL A 90 5.05 14.67 15.94
CA VAL A 90 4.88 15.98 15.32
C VAL A 90 6.23 16.58 14.96
N PHE A 91 6.33 17.16 13.76
CA PHE A 91 7.52 17.86 13.28
C PHE A 91 7.16 19.06 12.40
N GLY A 92 8.09 20.00 12.28
CA GLY A 92 7.93 21.20 11.45
C GLY A 92 8.53 21.01 10.05
N LEU A 93 7.76 21.37 9.02
CA LEU A 93 8.20 21.45 7.63
C LEU A 93 8.35 22.91 7.23
N LYS A 94 9.55 23.35 6.82
CA LYS A 94 9.73 24.68 6.25
C LYS A 94 9.28 24.68 4.79
N THR A 95 8.41 25.63 4.46
CA THR A 95 7.98 25.89 3.08
C THR A 95 9.00 26.79 2.36
N GLU A 96 8.91 26.84 1.03
CA GLU A 96 9.72 27.77 0.21
C GLU A 96 9.39 29.24 0.55
N SER A 97 8.19 29.55 1.02
CA SER A 97 7.79 30.90 1.50
C SER A 97 8.39 31.27 2.86
N GLY A 98 9.04 30.34 3.56
CA GLY A 98 9.64 30.53 4.88
C GLY A 98 8.69 30.20 6.04
N ASP A 99 7.43 29.86 5.77
CA ASP A 99 6.48 29.43 6.77
C ASP A 99 6.83 28.02 7.30
N THR A 100 6.35 27.70 8.49
CA THR A 100 6.49 26.36 9.05
C THR A 100 5.12 25.68 9.12
N LEU A 101 4.97 24.58 8.39
CA LEU A 101 3.81 23.69 8.51
C LEU A 101 4.11 22.63 9.56
N THR A 102 3.08 22.22 10.28
CA THR A 102 3.17 21.13 11.27
C THR A 102 2.62 19.86 10.66
N SER A 103 3.47 18.86 10.51
CA SER A 103 3.11 17.52 10.03
C SER A 103 3.42 16.48 11.10
N ARG A 104 3.10 15.21 10.85
CA ARG A 104 3.23 14.14 11.85
C ARG A 104 3.55 12.79 11.22
N ASN A 105 4.21 11.92 11.97
CA ASN A 105 4.33 10.51 11.64
C ASN A 105 3.44 9.68 12.58
N VAL A 106 2.90 8.57 12.07
CA VAL A 106 2.28 7.52 12.89
C VAL A 106 3.25 6.36 12.91
N THR A 107 3.66 5.94 14.09
CA THR A 107 4.61 4.86 14.28
C THR A 107 3.95 3.76 15.09
N ALA A 108 4.04 2.52 14.61
CA ALA A 108 3.49 1.36 15.26
C ALA A 108 4.49 0.20 15.24
N PHE A 109 4.28 -0.76 16.11
CA PHE A 109 5.17 -1.89 16.29
C PHE A 109 4.40 -3.21 16.33
N VAL A 110 4.84 -4.17 15.51
CA VAL A 110 4.37 -5.55 15.53
C VAL A 110 5.49 -6.41 16.05
N GLN A 111 5.27 -7.05 17.21
CA GLN A 111 6.27 -7.87 17.84
C GLN A 111 6.49 -9.18 17.07
N GLY A 112 7.75 -9.45 16.72
CA GLY A 112 8.15 -10.75 16.17
C GLY A 112 8.08 -11.87 17.21
N TYR A 113 7.77 -13.08 16.78
CA TYR A 113 7.66 -14.25 17.65
C TYR A 113 8.94 -15.09 17.72
N ASP A 114 9.89 -14.90 16.79
CA ASP A 114 11.15 -15.64 16.79
C ASP A 114 12.14 -15.05 17.82
N LYS A 115 12.53 -15.89 18.78
CA LYS A 115 13.43 -15.49 19.87
C LYS A 115 14.85 -15.14 19.41
N ASN A 116 15.28 -15.67 18.25
CA ASN A 116 16.63 -15.41 17.72
C ASN A 116 16.66 -14.14 16.85
N LEU A 117 15.51 -13.64 16.43
CA LEU A 117 15.38 -12.47 15.57
C LEU A 117 14.79 -11.25 16.29
N ARG A 118 14.54 -11.35 17.62
CA ARG A 118 13.88 -10.29 18.40
C ARG A 118 14.58 -8.92 18.36
N ASP A 119 15.90 -8.92 18.11
CA ASP A 119 16.72 -7.71 18.03
C ASP A 119 16.93 -7.24 16.58
N ARG A 120 16.17 -7.82 15.64
CA ARG A 120 16.18 -7.43 14.23
C ARG A 120 14.83 -6.87 13.86
N TYR A 121 14.83 -5.78 13.10
CA TYR A 121 13.63 -5.05 12.72
C TYR A 121 13.53 -4.99 11.21
N ILE A 122 12.30 -5.09 10.70
CA ILE A 122 11.93 -4.72 9.34
C ILE A 122 11.11 -3.44 9.47
N VAL A 123 11.53 -2.38 8.79
CA VAL A 123 10.78 -1.12 8.77
C VAL A 123 10.00 -1.07 7.47
N VAL A 124 8.68 -0.91 7.58
CA VAL A 124 7.77 -0.68 6.46
C VAL A 124 7.21 0.71 6.60
N GLY A 125 7.33 1.53 5.56
CA GLY A 125 6.86 2.91 5.59
C GLY A 125 6.01 3.26 4.37
N ALA A 126 4.99 4.07 4.60
CA ALA A 126 4.15 4.63 3.55
C ALA A 126 3.84 6.10 3.86
N ARG A 127 3.82 6.95 2.84
CA ARG A 127 3.39 8.33 3.01
C ARG A 127 1.87 8.40 3.16
N HIS A 128 1.39 9.18 4.13
CA HIS A 128 -0.03 9.46 4.30
C HIS A 128 -0.44 10.84 3.76
N ASP A 129 0.54 11.74 3.57
CA ASP A 129 0.34 13.03 2.89
C ASP A 129 0.30 12.88 1.35
N ASN A 130 -0.17 13.92 0.67
CA ASN A 130 -0.21 13.98 -0.79
C ASN A 130 0.04 15.40 -1.32
N LEU A 131 0.41 15.50 -2.60
CA LEU A 131 0.40 16.75 -3.37
C LEU A 131 -1.05 17.10 -3.73
N VAL A 132 -1.53 18.22 -3.24
CA VAL A 132 -2.94 18.48 -3.01
C VAL A 132 -3.68 19.06 -4.17
N SER A 133 -3.09 19.95 -4.90
CA SER A 133 -3.81 20.65 -5.95
C SER A 133 -2.95 20.86 -7.19
N MET A 134 -3.64 20.93 -8.29
CA MET A 134 -3.09 21.44 -9.55
C MET A 134 -4.02 22.51 -10.11
N THR A 135 -3.45 23.58 -10.63
CA THR A 135 -4.22 24.57 -11.37
C THR A 135 -4.44 24.06 -12.79
N MET A 136 -5.70 23.89 -13.16
CA MET A 136 -6.12 23.56 -14.52
C MET A 136 -6.81 24.75 -15.15
N THR A 137 -6.65 24.95 -16.43
CA THR A 137 -7.41 25.95 -17.16
C THR A 137 -8.64 25.29 -17.77
N ILE A 138 -9.84 25.68 -17.32
CA ILE A 138 -11.13 25.23 -17.87
C ILE A 138 -11.83 26.46 -18.43
N ASP A 139 -12.19 26.43 -19.71
CA ASP A 139 -12.82 27.53 -20.42
C ASP A 139 -12.07 28.87 -20.26
N GLY A 140 -10.73 28.83 -20.32
CA GLY A 140 -9.87 30.00 -20.19
C GLY A 140 -9.73 30.56 -18.76
N ARG A 141 -10.31 29.89 -17.77
CA ARG A 141 -10.23 30.31 -16.35
C ARG A 141 -9.37 29.33 -15.55
N PRO A 142 -8.49 29.81 -14.67
CA PRO A 142 -7.77 28.94 -13.75
C PRO A 142 -8.74 28.34 -12.73
N VAL A 143 -8.73 27.02 -12.64
CA VAL A 143 -9.49 26.25 -11.63
C VAL A 143 -8.53 25.40 -10.85
N GLU A 144 -8.53 25.55 -9.54
CA GLU A 144 -7.77 24.68 -8.65
C GLU A 144 -8.53 23.36 -8.45
N LYS A 145 -7.88 22.25 -8.78
CA LYS A 145 -8.42 20.90 -8.59
C LYS A 145 -7.67 20.19 -7.48
N ILE A 146 -8.39 19.81 -6.44
CA ILE A 146 -7.84 18.96 -5.36
C ILE A 146 -7.60 17.55 -5.91
N LEU A 147 -6.40 17.03 -5.67
CA LEU A 147 -6.01 15.68 -6.03
C LEU A 147 -6.32 14.74 -4.86
N ALA A 148 -7.24 13.83 -5.07
CA ALA A 148 -7.65 12.85 -4.04
C ALA A 148 -6.53 11.91 -3.58
N GLY A 149 -5.49 11.73 -4.41
CA GLY A 149 -4.27 10.99 -4.04
C GLY A 149 -4.46 9.49 -3.83
N ALA A 150 -5.40 8.86 -4.57
CA ALA A 150 -5.59 7.41 -4.50
C ALA A 150 -4.29 6.64 -4.81
N ASN A 151 -3.59 7.08 -5.87
CA ASN A 151 -2.27 6.55 -6.24
C ASN A 151 -1.11 7.42 -5.75
N GLY A 152 -1.39 8.42 -4.95
CA GLY A 152 -0.37 9.34 -4.44
C GLY A 152 -0.42 9.59 -2.92
N ASN A 153 -0.36 8.65 -2.08
CA ASN A 153 0.04 7.25 -1.94
C ASN A 153 -0.98 6.46 -1.08
N ALA A 154 -2.30 6.72 -1.23
CA ALA A 154 -3.31 6.00 -0.46
C ALA A 154 -3.24 4.48 -0.69
N SER A 155 -2.89 4.05 -1.92
CA SER A 155 -2.72 2.63 -2.23
C SER A 155 -1.54 1.99 -1.48
N GLY A 156 -0.41 2.68 -1.39
CA GLY A 156 0.74 2.19 -0.62
C GLY A 156 0.46 2.17 0.88
N LEU A 157 -0.27 3.16 1.40
CA LEU A 157 -0.70 3.20 2.78
C LEU A 157 -1.71 2.09 3.10
N ALA A 158 -2.67 1.83 2.20
CA ALA A 158 -3.60 0.72 2.31
C ALA A 158 -2.88 -0.64 2.38
N LEU A 159 -1.87 -0.83 1.52
CA LEU A 159 -1.05 -2.04 1.55
C LEU A 159 -0.30 -2.19 2.88
N MET A 160 0.28 -1.10 3.41
CA MET A 160 0.96 -1.12 4.70
C MET A 160 0.00 -1.52 5.83
N LEU A 161 -1.23 -0.99 5.83
CA LEU A 161 -2.26 -1.34 6.82
C LEU A 161 -2.62 -2.83 6.75
N GLU A 162 -2.80 -3.37 5.55
CA GLU A 162 -3.11 -4.80 5.38
C GLU A 162 -1.93 -5.73 5.72
N LEU A 163 -0.69 -5.27 5.58
CA LEU A 163 0.48 -6.01 6.06
C LEU A 163 0.57 -6.05 7.59
N ALA A 164 -0.04 -5.08 8.27
CA ALA A 164 -0.07 -5.00 9.73
C ALA A 164 -1.23 -5.80 10.35
N ARG A 165 -2.21 -6.22 9.55
CA ARG A 165 -3.35 -7.05 9.96
C ARG A 165 -2.95 -8.51 10.15
#